data_a5db0b0fe7fcd98df89636a6d8a7b3b3
#
_entry.id   a5db0b0fe7fcd98df89636a6d8a7b3b3
#
_cell.length_a   1.000
_cell.length_b   1.000
_cell.length_c   1.000
_cell.angle_alpha   90.00
_cell.angle_beta   90.00
_cell.angle_gamma   90.00
#
_symmetry.space_group_name_H-M   'P 1'
#
loop_
_entity.id
_entity.type
_entity.pdbx_description
1 polymer ?
#
loop_
_entity_poly.entity_id
_entity_poly.type
_entity_poly.pdbx_seq_one_letter_code
_entity_poly.pdbx_strand_id
1 'polypeptide(L)'
;MVPHFYYHPGSVDYDFGPRHPLKPERLRRMLALLGACFPGTEVLEPPAATIEEALLVHGEAYLEVIQALSRGVPLPKELAFMHGFTGVDTPPFPGMWEAACAYTGATMAA
;
A
#
# COMPACT_ATOMS: atom_id res chain seq x y z
N MET A 1 -22.89 6.43 18.22
CA MET A 1 -21.73 5.67 17.67
C MET A 1 -20.73 6.66 17.09
N VAL A 2 -19.47 6.59 17.52
CA VAL A 2 -18.41 7.40 16.94
C VAL A 2 -17.86 6.65 15.73
N PRO A 3 -17.82 7.26 14.53
CA PRO A 3 -17.24 6.59 13.37
C PRO A 3 -15.73 6.48 13.53
N HIS A 4 -15.20 5.31 13.19
CA HIS A 4 -13.76 5.06 13.17
C HIS A 4 -13.26 5.06 11.71
N PHE A 5 -12.08 5.60 11.52
CA PHE A 5 -11.38 5.58 10.25
C PHE A 5 -9.98 4.98 10.45
N TYR A 6 -9.71 3.88 9.79
CA TYR A 6 -8.41 3.19 9.91
C TYR A 6 -7.46 3.70 8.83
N TYR A 7 -6.33 4.25 9.28
CA TYR A 7 -5.33 4.82 8.40
C TYR A 7 -3.93 4.54 8.94
N HIS A 8 -3.11 3.88 8.12
CA HIS A 8 -1.70 3.69 8.42
C HIS A 8 -0.89 4.77 7.70
N PRO A 9 0.01 5.51 8.38
CA PRO A 9 0.81 6.59 7.76
C PRO A 9 1.63 6.14 6.55
N GLY A 10 2.12 4.89 6.53
CA GLY A 10 2.84 4.31 5.40
C GLY A 10 2.03 4.19 4.11
N SER A 11 0.70 4.37 4.17
CA SER A 11 -0.16 4.33 2.97
C SER A 11 0.17 5.42 1.94
N VAL A 12 0.71 6.56 2.38
CA VAL A 12 1.11 7.65 1.47
C VAL A 12 2.41 7.36 0.73
N ASP A 13 3.14 6.34 1.13
CA ASP A 13 4.37 5.89 0.47
C ASP A 13 4.08 4.97 -0.71
N TYR A 14 2.81 4.57 -0.91
CA TYR A 14 2.36 3.84 -2.10
C TYR A 14 2.26 4.82 -3.26
N ASP A 15 3.40 5.08 -3.89
CA ASP A 15 3.58 6.14 -4.88
C ASP A 15 4.30 5.62 -6.12
N PHE A 16 3.60 5.55 -7.22
CA PHE A 16 4.14 5.14 -8.52
C PHE A 16 4.89 6.28 -9.26
N GLY A 17 5.02 7.44 -8.65
CA GLY A 17 5.73 8.58 -9.20
C GLY A 17 4.83 9.65 -9.82
N PRO A 18 5.43 10.78 -10.24
CA PRO A 18 4.69 11.99 -10.61
C PRO A 18 3.82 11.86 -11.87
N ARG A 19 4.15 10.91 -12.74
CA ARG A 19 3.40 10.69 -13.99
C ARG A 19 2.24 9.72 -13.85
N HIS A 20 2.16 8.99 -12.73
CA HIS A 20 1.10 8.01 -12.51
C HIS A 20 -0.18 8.70 -12.01
N PRO A 21 -1.37 8.26 -12.47
CA PRO A 21 -2.65 8.85 -12.04
C PRO A 21 -2.98 8.58 -10.57
N LEU A 22 -2.46 7.51 -9.97
CA LEU A 22 -2.61 7.25 -8.54
C LEU A 22 -1.72 8.22 -7.76
N LYS A 23 -2.34 9.13 -7.02
CA LYS A 23 -1.64 10.17 -6.23
C LYS A 23 -1.88 9.94 -4.74
N PRO A 24 -0.82 9.74 -3.94
CA PRO A 24 -0.95 9.65 -2.48
C PRO A 24 -1.54 10.90 -1.84
N GLU A 25 -1.39 12.05 -2.47
CA GLU A 25 -1.95 13.32 -2.02
C GLU A 25 -3.46 13.25 -1.78
N ARG A 26 -4.18 12.40 -2.51
CA ARG A 26 -5.62 12.20 -2.28
C ARG A 26 -5.93 11.72 -0.87
N LEU A 27 -5.04 10.93 -0.26
CA LEU A 27 -5.22 10.45 1.12
C LEU A 27 -5.07 11.59 2.11
N ARG A 28 -4.07 12.47 1.92
CA ARG A 28 -3.87 13.64 2.77
C ARG A 28 -5.06 14.59 2.69
N ARG A 29 -5.55 14.84 1.48
CA ARG A 29 -6.74 15.68 1.26
C ARG A 29 -7.99 15.07 1.86
N MET A 30 -8.15 13.76 1.73
CA MET A 30 -9.29 13.05 2.33
C MET A 30 -9.26 13.15 3.86
N LEU A 31 -8.11 12.97 4.49
CA LEU A 31 -7.97 13.11 5.95
C LEU A 31 -8.29 14.53 6.41
N ALA A 32 -7.81 15.55 5.67
CA ALA A 32 -8.11 16.93 5.97
C ALA A 32 -9.62 17.23 5.86
N LEU A 33 -10.25 16.72 4.80
CA LEU A 33 -11.69 16.87 4.60
C LEU A 33 -12.49 16.15 5.68
N LEU A 34 -12.08 14.94 6.05
CA LEU A 34 -12.69 14.16 7.12
C LEU A 34 -12.67 14.94 8.44
N GLY A 35 -11.52 15.50 8.81
CA GLY A 35 -11.39 16.31 10.02
C GLY A 35 -12.24 17.58 10.01
N ALA A 36 -12.40 18.20 8.83
CA ALA A 36 -13.20 19.43 8.69
C ALA A 36 -14.71 19.14 8.71
N CYS A 37 -15.15 18.08 8.04
CA CYS A 37 -16.59 17.78 7.90
C CYS A 37 -17.14 16.90 9.01
N PHE A 38 -16.29 16.06 9.62
CA PHE A 38 -16.66 15.10 10.65
C PHE A 38 -15.68 15.14 11.83
N PRO A 39 -15.64 16.22 12.58
CA PRO A 39 -14.62 16.43 13.63
C PRO A 39 -14.68 15.41 14.78
N GLY A 40 -15.78 14.65 14.89
CA GLY A 40 -15.91 13.55 15.85
C GLY A 40 -15.37 12.22 15.37
N THR A 41 -14.84 12.14 14.13
CA THR A 41 -14.28 10.89 13.60
C THR A 41 -12.94 10.59 14.26
N GLU A 42 -12.82 9.39 14.79
CA GLU A 42 -11.57 8.89 15.36
C GLU A 42 -10.72 8.23 14.24
N VAL A 43 -9.50 8.73 14.07
CA VAL A 43 -8.55 8.13 13.13
C VAL A 43 -7.64 7.20 13.91
N LEU A 44 -7.73 5.91 13.62
CA LEU A 44 -6.97 4.85 14.28
C LEU A 44 -5.84 4.38 13.37
N GLU A 45 -4.66 4.21 13.96
CA GLU A 45 -3.50 3.65 13.27
C GLU A 45 -3.42 2.14 13.50
N PRO A 46 -3.75 1.32 12.51
CA PRO A 46 -3.63 -0.14 12.62
C PRO A 46 -2.18 -0.58 12.39
N PRO A 47 -1.79 -1.79 12.83
CA PRO A 47 -0.53 -2.37 12.41
C PRO A 47 -0.53 -2.65 10.92
N ALA A 48 0.66 -2.62 10.30
CA ALA A 48 0.82 -3.12 8.93
C ALA A 48 0.56 -4.63 8.87
N ALA A 49 0.08 -5.12 7.73
CA ALA A 49 -0.10 -6.55 7.53
C ALA A 49 1.24 -7.30 7.59
N THR A 50 1.21 -8.51 8.11
CA THR A 50 2.37 -9.40 8.19
C THR A 50 2.51 -10.26 6.93
N ILE A 51 3.67 -10.90 6.76
CA ILE A 51 3.88 -11.85 5.67
C ILE A 51 2.93 -13.05 5.80
N GLU A 52 2.67 -13.52 7.02
CA GLU A 52 1.75 -14.62 7.29
C GLU A 52 0.33 -14.28 6.86
N GLU A 53 -0.10 -13.06 7.12
CA GLU A 53 -1.41 -12.56 6.68
C GLU A 53 -1.49 -12.46 5.15
N ALA A 54 -0.44 -11.97 4.49
CA ALA A 54 -0.38 -11.91 3.04
C ALA A 54 -0.41 -13.30 2.38
N LEU A 55 0.23 -14.31 3.02
CA LEU A 55 0.23 -15.70 2.56
C LEU A 55 -1.14 -16.37 2.60
N LEU A 56 -2.10 -15.82 3.34
CA LEU A 56 -3.49 -16.33 3.31
C LEU A 56 -4.15 -16.17 1.94
N VAL A 57 -3.69 -15.25 1.12
CA VAL A 57 -4.30 -14.90 -0.17
C VAL A 57 -3.32 -15.07 -1.34
N HIS A 58 -2.04 -14.80 -1.12
CA HIS A 58 -1.02 -14.78 -2.17
C HIS A 58 -0.06 -15.95 -2.05
N GLY A 59 0.43 -16.43 -3.20
CA GLY A 59 1.47 -17.44 -3.25
C GLY A 59 2.83 -16.88 -2.81
N GLU A 60 3.65 -17.74 -2.23
CA GLU A 60 4.98 -17.38 -1.72
C GLU A 60 5.86 -16.77 -2.82
N ALA A 61 5.90 -17.36 -4.01
CA ALA A 61 6.71 -16.86 -5.12
C ALA A 61 6.34 -15.42 -5.52
N TYR A 62 5.05 -15.07 -5.47
CA TYR A 62 4.58 -13.71 -5.74
C TYR A 62 5.09 -12.74 -4.68
N LEU A 63 5.01 -13.10 -3.41
CA LEU A 63 5.47 -12.26 -2.31
C LEU A 63 6.99 -12.08 -2.32
N GLU A 64 7.75 -13.10 -2.68
CA GLU A 64 9.20 -13.01 -2.86
C GLU A 64 9.58 -12.01 -3.95
N VAL A 65 8.86 -12.02 -5.08
CA VAL A 65 9.08 -11.06 -6.17
C VAL A 65 8.79 -9.62 -5.72
N ILE A 66 7.68 -9.37 -5.03
CA ILE A 66 7.35 -8.04 -4.51
C ILE A 66 8.44 -7.57 -3.54
N GLN A 67 8.83 -8.40 -2.60
CA GLN A 67 9.84 -8.04 -1.61
C GLN A 67 11.21 -7.75 -2.25
N ALA A 68 11.60 -8.55 -3.25
CA ALA A 68 12.83 -8.34 -3.98
C ALA A 68 12.81 -7.00 -4.73
N LEU A 69 11.73 -6.72 -5.47
CA LEU A 69 11.58 -5.46 -6.19
C LEU A 69 11.51 -4.26 -5.23
N SER A 70 10.86 -4.42 -4.10
CA SER A 70 10.76 -3.39 -3.05
C SER A 70 12.14 -3.01 -2.48
N ARG A 71 13.05 -3.97 -2.37
CA ARG A 71 14.42 -3.74 -1.93
C ARG A 71 15.38 -3.29 -3.05
N GLY A 72 14.88 -3.17 -4.27
CA GLY A 72 15.70 -2.81 -5.43
C GLY A 72 16.61 -3.96 -5.92
N VAL A 73 16.28 -5.20 -5.58
CA VAL A 73 17.01 -6.37 -6.09
C VAL A 73 16.69 -6.53 -7.57
N PRO A 74 17.69 -6.57 -8.47
CA PRO A 74 17.45 -6.75 -9.88
C PRO A 74 16.88 -8.15 -10.16
N LEU A 75 15.75 -8.18 -10.89
CA LEU A 75 15.11 -9.40 -11.33
C LEU A 75 15.00 -9.43 -12.86
N PRO A 76 14.94 -10.61 -13.48
CA PRO A 76 14.61 -10.72 -14.90
C PRO A 76 13.28 -10.01 -15.18
N LYS A 77 13.23 -9.23 -16.27
CA LYS A 77 12.02 -8.47 -16.64
C LYS A 77 10.82 -9.38 -16.86
N GLU A 78 11.06 -10.56 -17.43
CA GLU A 78 10.04 -11.57 -17.68
C GLU A 78 9.40 -12.05 -16.38
N LEU A 79 10.20 -12.24 -15.33
CA LEU A 79 9.71 -12.68 -14.03
C LEU A 79 8.84 -11.59 -13.38
N ALA A 80 9.29 -10.35 -13.41
CA ALA A 80 8.50 -9.22 -12.91
C ALA A 80 7.18 -9.07 -13.69
N PHE A 81 7.24 -9.17 -15.01
CA PHE A 81 6.06 -9.07 -15.87
C PHE A 81 5.05 -10.19 -15.60
N MET A 82 5.50 -11.44 -15.44
CA MET A 82 4.63 -12.59 -15.13
C MET A 82 3.86 -12.40 -13.82
N HIS A 83 4.41 -11.62 -12.88
CA HIS A 83 3.76 -11.29 -11.62
C HIS A 83 3.02 -9.94 -11.63
N GLY A 84 2.81 -9.35 -12.80
CA GLY A 84 1.99 -8.15 -12.96
C GLY A 84 2.73 -6.83 -12.80
N PHE A 85 4.06 -6.83 -12.68
CA PHE A 85 4.84 -5.61 -12.55
C PHE A 85 5.27 -5.09 -13.91
N THR A 86 4.54 -4.10 -14.40
CA THR A 86 4.77 -3.48 -15.72
C THR A 86 5.38 -2.09 -15.55
N GLY A 87 6.02 -1.60 -16.61
CA GLY A 87 6.64 -0.29 -16.60
C GLY A 87 5.68 0.91 -16.66
N VAL A 88 4.39 0.68 -16.88
CA VAL A 88 3.40 1.75 -17.11
C VAL A 88 2.39 1.82 -15.97
N ASP A 89 1.62 0.75 -15.77
CA ASP A 89 0.50 0.76 -14.82
C ASP A 89 0.91 0.40 -13.41
N THR A 90 1.85 -0.52 -13.27
CA THR A 90 2.31 -1.05 -11.99
C THR A 90 3.84 -1.09 -11.93
N PRO A 91 4.52 0.06 -12.08
CA PRO A 91 5.97 0.09 -11.97
C PRO A 91 6.40 -0.20 -10.54
N PRO A 92 7.39 -1.07 -10.32
CA PRO A 92 7.92 -1.28 -8.99
C PRO A 92 8.63 -0.02 -8.48
N PHE A 93 8.54 0.20 -7.18
CA PHE A 93 9.21 1.32 -6.52
C PHE A 93 9.79 0.87 -5.17
N PRO A 94 10.84 1.55 -4.68
CA PRO A 94 11.43 1.24 -3.38
C PRO A 94 10.42 1.36 -2.24
N GLY A 95 10.34 0.36 -1.36
CA GLY A 95 9.41 0.37 -0.23
C GLY A 95 7.98 -0.02 -0.58
N MET A 96 7.72 -0.54 -1.79
CA MET A 96 6.34 -0.88 -2.18
C MET A 96 5.74 -2.02 -1.36
N TRP A 97 6.55 -2.94 -0.85
CA TRP A 97 6.08 -4.00 0.04
C TRP A 97 5.53 -3.41 1.34
N GLU A 98 6.29 -2.54 1.97
CA GLU A 98 5.92 -1.89 3.22
C GLU A 98 4.66 -1.02 3.06
N ALA A 99 4.58 -0.29 1.95
CA ALA A 99 3.40 0.52 1.64
C ALA A 99 2.15 -0.34 1.37
N ALA A 100 2.30 -1.47 0.68
CA ALA A 100 1.21 -2.42 0.45
C ALA A 100 0.75 -3.06 1.77
N CYS A 101 1.67 -3.41 2.66
CA CYS A 101 1.34 -3.91 3.99
C CYS A 101 0.59 -2.89 4.85
N ALA A 102 0.93 -1.60 4.73
CA ALA A 102 0.21 -0.53 5.41
C ALA A 102 -1.27 -0.46 4.98
N TYR A 103 -1.53 -0.48 3.68
CA TYR A 103 -2.90 -0.53 3.15
C TYR A 103 -3.66 -1.78 3.57
N THR A 104 -3.02 -2.91 3.45
CA THR A 104 -3.64 -4.20 3.78
C THR A 104 -3.99 -4.27 5.26
N GLY A 105 -3.07 -3.86 6.13
CA GLY A 105 -3.30 -3.82 7.57
C GLY A 105 -4.47 -2.92 7.96
N ALA A 106 -4.59 -1.75 7.33
CA ALA A 106 -5.71 -0.85 7.56
C ALA A 106 -7.05 -1.48 7.15
N THR A 107 -7.07 -2.18 6.01
CA THR A 107 -8.27 -2.87 5.53
C THR A 107 -8.65 -4.04 6.45
N MET A 108 -7.67 -4.79 6.95
CA MET A 108 -7.93 -5.92 7.84
C MET A 108 -8.42 -5.49 9.22
N ALA A 109 -7.99 -4.32 9.70
CA ALA A 109 -8.41 -3.76 10.98
C ALA A 109 -9.84 -3.19 10.95
N ALA A 110 -10.28 -2.74 9.78
CA ALA A 110 -11.63 -2.19 9.59
C ALA A 110 -12.69 -3.28 9.59
#